data_46b64226cf5a0d8bf3fe2edee05af08e
#
_entry.id   46b64226cf5a0d8bf3fe2edee05af08e
#
_cell.length_a   1.000
_cell.length_b   1.000
_cell.length_c   1.000
_cell.angle_alpha   90.00
_cell.angle_beta   90.00
_cell.angle_gamma   90.00
#
_symmetry.space_group_name_H-M   'P 1'
#
loop_
_entity.id
_entity.type
_entity.pdbx_description
1 polymer ?
#
loop_
_entity_poly.entity_id
_entity_poly.type
_entity_poly.pdbx_seq_one_letter_code
_entity_poly.pdbx_strand_id
1 'polypeptide(L)'
;PAIAEHIYGLDPNNSQSPAYQDAGDWVGILFGVYNGVSAIFAFFLPAIAKKMGRKKTHSISLAIGALGFLSIYIMPNENWLILSMIGIGIAWASILAMPYAILAGAIPSQKMGVYMGIFNFFIVIPQIVNALIGGPIVKHLYNGQPIYALVTSGVAFLIAALLVLKVEDVDDKEPVI
;
A
#
# COMPACT_ATOMS: atom_id res chain seq x y z
N PRO A 1 -11.43 -12.69 4.12
CA PRO A 1 -10.87 -13.77 4.96
C PRO A 1 -10.00 -13.23 6.10
N ALA A 2 -8.85 -12.54 5.85
CA ALA A 2 -7.87 -12.16 6.88
C ALA A 2 -8.49 -11.48 8.11
N ILE A 3 -9.36 -10.50 7.93
CA ILE A 3 -10.02 -9.79 9.03
C ILE A 3 -11.08 -10.66 9.70
N ALA A 4 -11.91 -11.36 8.93
CA ALA A 4 -12.94 -12.25 9.46
C ALA A 4 -12.35 -13.37 10.33
N GLU A 5 -11.26 -13.97 9.88
CA GLU A 5 -10.62 -15.08 10.56
C GLU A 5 -9.76 -14.61 11.76
N HIS A 6 -8.94 -13.57 11.55
CA HIS A 6 -7.95 -13.15 12.55
C HIS A 6 -8.55 -12.24 13.64
N ILE A 7 -9.41 -11.27 13.26
CA ILE A 7 -9.97 -10.28 14.19
C ILE A 7 -11.29 -10.75 14.79
N TYR A 8 -12.18 -11.33 13.94
CA TYR A 8 -13.48 -11.83 14.41
C TYR A 8 -13.42 -13.29 14.87
N GLY A 9 -12.32 -14.01 14.64
CA GLY A 9 -12.17 -15.42 15.05
C GLY A 9 -13.12 -16.39 14.34
N LEU A 10 -13.58 -16.03 13.12
CA LEU A 10 -14.57 -16.83 12.40
C LEU A 10 -13.96 -18.00 11.64
N ASP A 11 -14.68 -19.11 11.58
CA ASP A 11 -14.26 -20.31 10.83
C ASP A 11 -14.34 -20.04 9.31
N PRO A 12 -13.23 -20.22 8.57
CA PRO A 12 -13.20 -20.06 7.11
C PRO A 12 -14.16 -21.00 6.36
N ASN A 13 -14.51 -22.16 6.96
CA ASN A 13 -15.48 -23.09 6.37
C ASN A 13 -16.93 -22.60 6.46
N ASN A 14 -17.21 -21.58 7.27
CA ASN A 14 -18.56 -21.00 7.45
C ASN A 14 -18.67 -19.61 6.83
N SER A 15 -18.09 -19.41 5.65
CA SER A 15 -18.06 -18.12 4.95
C SER A 15 -19.42 -17.57 4.55
N GLN A 16 -20.50 -18.37 4.62
CA GLN A 16 -21.88 -17.95 4.34
C GLN A 16 -22.64 -17.49 5.58
N SER A 17 -22.01 -17.52 6.76
CA SER A 17 -22.67 -17.10 8.00
C SER A 17 -22.92 -15.57 8.01
N PRO A 18 -23.99 -15.09 8.69
CA PRO A 18 -24.22 -13.65 8.85
C PRO A 18 -23.02 -12.92 9.46
N ALA A 19 -22.37 -13.51 10.47
CA ALA A 19 -21.17 -12.92 11.10
C ALA A 19 -19.99 -12.74 10.11
N TYR A 20 -19.84 -13.67 9.16
CA TYR A 20 -18.82 -13.55 8.13
C TYR A 20 -19.15 -12.44 7.12
N GLN A 21 -20.44 -12.27 6.83
CA GLN A 21 -20.94 -11.17 5.98
C GLN A 21 -20.75 -9.81 6.68
N ASP A 22 -21.08 -9.71 7.98
CA ASP A 22 -20.84 -8.50 8.78
C ASP A 22 -19.37 -8.10 8.81
N ALA A 23 -18.47 -9.08 8.94
CA ALA A 23 -17.02 -8.84 8.83
C ALA A 23 -16.63 -8.34 7.43
N GLY A 24 -17.29 -8.83 6.38
CA GLY A 24 -17.14 -8.37 4.99
C GLY A 24 -17.58 -6.92 4.80
N ASP A 25 -18.72 -6.53 5.37
CA ASP A 25 -19.25 -5.16 5.33
C ASP A 25 -18.30 -4.19 6.05
N TRP A 26 -17.77 -4.61 7.21
CA TRP A 26 -16.76 -3.84 7.92
C TRP A 26 -15.50 -3.62 7.09
N VAL A 27 -15.02 -4.65 6.39
CA VAL A 27 -13.92 -4.52 5.42
C VAL A 27 -14.24 -3.49 4.35
N GLY A 28 -15.48 -3.44 3.86
CA GLY A 28 -15.95 -2.40 2.92
C GLY A 28 -15.79 -0.99 3.50
N ILE A 29 -16.17 -0.78 4.78
CA ILE A 29 -15.98 0.48 5.50
C ILE A 29 -14.48 0.83 5.59
N LEU A 30 -13.64 -0.13 5.95
CA LEU A 30 -12.18 0.05 6.04
C LEU A 30 -11.58 0.46 4.69
N PHE A 31 -12.06 -0.12 3.58
CA PHE A 31 -11.70 0.31 2.22
C PHE A 31 -12.11 1.75 1.95
N GLY A 32 -13.30 2.16 2.40
CA GLY A 32 -13.76 3.55 2.34
C GLY A 32 -12.84 4.49 3.11
N VAL A 33 -12.43 4.10 4.32
CA VAL A 33 -11.53 4.90 5.17
C VAL A 33 -10.18 5.12 4.49
N TYR A 34 -9.49 4.05 4.05
CA TYR A 34 -8.16 4.24 3.46
C TYR A 34 -8.21 5.02 2.15
N ASN A 35 -9.24 4.82 1.31
CA ASN A 35 -9.42 5.60 0.09
C ASN A 35 -9.71 7.08 0.41
N GLY A 36 -10.56 7.36 1.40
CA GLY A 36 -10.83 8.71 1.87
C GLY A 36 -9.58 9.43 2.38
N VAL A 37 -8.80 8.74 3.23
CA VAL A 37 -7.51 9.25 3.72
C VAL A 37 -6.54 9.48 2.56
N SER A 38 -6.46 8.56 1.61
CA SER A 38 -5.62 8.68 0.42
C SER A 38 -5.99 9.92 -0.40
N ALA A 39 -7.28 10.13 -0.65
CA ALA A 39 -7.78 11.29 -1.39
C ALA A 39 -7.42 12.61 -0.67
N ILE A 40 -7.66 12.69 0.63
CA ILE A 40 -7.32 13.87 1.44
C ILE A 40 -5.81 14.11 1.44
N PHE A 41 -5.01 13.08 1.68
CA PHE A 41 -3.56 13.20 1.74
C PHE A 41 -2.94 13.59 0.40
N ALA A 42 -3.54 13.18 -0.72
CA ALA A 42 -3.09 13.53 -2.07
C ALA A 42 -3.05 15.05 -2.30
N PHE A 43 -3.93 15.84 -1.68
CA PHE A 43 -3.89 17.30 -1.77
C PHE A 43 -2.68 17.91 -1.07
N PHE A 44 -2.20 17.30 0.01
CA PHE A 44 -1.03 17.79 0.75
C PHE A 44 0.29 17.28 0.21
N LEU A 45 0.26 16.19 -0.54
CA LEU A 45 1.44 15.47 -1.00
C LEU A 45 2.41 16.34 -1.83
N PRO A 46 1.97 17.20 -2.79
CA PRO A 46 2.87 18.07 -3.52
C PRO A 46 3.58 19.09 -2.63
N ALA A 47 2.89 19.64 -1.63
CA ALA A 47 3.46 20.61 -0.69
C ALA A 47 4.52 19.96 0.21
N ILE A 48 4.27 18.73 0.65
CA ILE A 48 5.22 17.94 1.45
C ILE A 48 6.44 17.58 0.59
N ALA A 49 6.23 17.10 -0.65
CA ALA A 49 7.30 16.75 -1.56
C ALA A 49 8.17 17.94 -1.94
N LYS A 50 7.60 19.14 -2.06
CA LYS A 50 8.37 20.37 -2.29
C LYS A 50 9.30 20.71 -1.13
N LYS A 51 8.91 20.41 0.12
CA LYS A 51 9.73 20.71 1.32
C LYS A 51 10.78 19.65 1.62
N MET A 52 10.48 18.40 1.42
CA MET A 52 11.31 17.27 1.87
C MET A 52 11.98 16.52 0.71
N GLY A 53 11.61 16.79 -0.54
CA GLY A 53 11.96 16.01 -1.71
C GLY A 53 11.01 14.81 -1.93
N ARG A 54 10.85 14.41 -3.19
CA ARG A 54 9.92 13.34 -3.60
C ARG A 54 10.28 12.00 -3.01
N LYS A 55 11.56 11.62 -3.01
CA LYS A 55 12.04 10.34 -2.46
C LYS A 55 11.77 10.19 -0.97
N LYS A 56 12.13 11.21 -0.18
CA LYS A 56 11.91 11.18 1.28
C LYS A 56 10.42 11.12 1.61
N THR A 57 9.61 11.91 0.90
CA THR A 57 8.15 11.90 1.06
C THR A 57 7.59 10.50 0.78
N HIS A 58 8.03 9.87 -0.31
CA HIS A 58 7.59 8.53 -0.66
C HIS A 58 8.06 7.47 0.36
N SER A 59 9.33 7.52 0.76
CA SER A 59 9.90 6.62 1.77
C SER A 59 9.14 6.68 3.10
N ILE A 60 8.88 7.87 3.61
CA ILE A 60 8.15 8.06 4.87
C ILE A 60 6.70 7.56 4.73
N SER A 61 6.04 7.88 3.62
CA SER A 61 4.67 7.41 3.37
C SER A 61 4.61 5.88 3.32
N LEU A 62 5.56 5.21 2.67
CA LEU A 62 5.66 3.75 2.64
C LEU A 62 5.92 3.17 4.04
N ALA A 63 6.81 3.80 4.84
CA ALA A 63 7.07 3.35 6.21
C ALA A 63 5.81 3.45 7.09
N ILE A 64 5.03 4.53 6.97
CA ILE A 64 3.76 4.69 7.67
C ILE A 64 2.76 3.62 7.23
N GLY A 65 2.66 3.33 5.92
CA GLY A 65 1.81 2.26 5.41
C GLY A 65 2.25 0.87 5.86
N ALA A 66 3.55 0.63 5.95
CA ALA A 66 4.11 -0.60 6.51
C ALA A 66 3.66 -0.81 7.96
N LEU A 67 3.76 0.23 8.80
CA LEU A 67 3.24 0.19 10.17
C LEU A 67 1.73 -0.07 10.18
N GLY A 68 0.98 0.54 9.25
CA GLY A 68 -0.43 0.25 9.06
C GLY A 68 -0.71 -1.22 8.80
N PHE A 69 -0.03 -1.85 7.84
CA PHE A 69 -0.19 -3.28 7.55
C PHE A 69 0.23 -4.18 8.72
N LEU A 70 1.38 -3.90 9.34
CA LEU A 70 1.90 -4.70 10.45
C LEU A 70 1.02 -4.59 11.70
N SER A 71 0.44 -3.41 11.95
CA SER A 71 -0.44 -3.18 13.09
C SER A 71 -1.72 -4.02 13.04
N ILE A 72 -2.23 -4.36 11.85
CA ILE A 72 -3.43 -5.21 11.72
C ILE A 72 -3.27 -6.52 12.49
N TYR A 73 -2.07 -7.09 12.53
CA TYR A 73 -1.80 -8.35 13.22
C TYR A 73 -2.00 -8.26 14.75
N ILE A 74 -1.78 -7.09 15.34
CA ILE A 74 -1.81 -6.87 16.79
C ILE A 74 -3.04 -6.10 17.27
N MET A 75 -3.93 -5.66 16.36
CA MET A 75 -5.12 -4.91 16.76
C MET A 75 -6.10 -5.79 17.55
N PRO A 76 -6.60 -5.29 18.69
CA PRO A 76 -7.42 -6.10 19.61
C PRO A 76 -8.85 -6.31 19.10
N ASN A 77 -9.34 -5.47 18.23
CA ASN A 77 -10.70 -5.56 17.65
C ASN A 77 -10.80 -4.74 16.34
N GLU A 78 -11.94 -4.88 15.68
CA GLU A 78 -12.22 -4.30 14.36
C GLU A 78 -12.16 -2.76 14.34
N ASN A 79 -12.52 -2.07 15.41
CA ASN A 79 -12.56 -0.61 15.45
C ASN A 79 -11.15 0.00 15.36
N TRP A 80 -10.15 -0.65 15.94
CA TRP A 80 -8.75 -0.21 15.88
C TRP A 80 -8.14 -0.34 14.49
N LEU A 81 -8.73 -1.16 13.62
CA LEU A 81 -8.29 -1.28 12.22
C LEU A 81 -8.39 0.04 11.44
N ILE A 82 -9.27 0.95 11.87
CA ILE A 82 -9.36 2.31 11.28
C ILE A 82 -8.00 3.01 11.35
N LEU A 83 -7.27 2.88 12.47
CA LEU A 83 -5.94 3.47 12.60
C LEU A 83 -4.94 2.86 11.61
N SER A 84 -4.99 1.55 11.40
CA SER A 84 -4.19 0.85 10.39
C SER A 84 -4.49 1.38 8.99
N MET A 85 -5.78 1.61 8.68
CA MET A 85 -6.22 2.12 7.37
C MET A 85 -5.75 3.56 7.11
N ILE A 86 -5.59 4.38 8.12
CA ILE A 86 -5.02 5.73 7.97
C ILE A 86 -3.58 5.61 7.45
N GLY A 87 -2.75 4.77 8.05
CA GLY A 87 -1.38 4.55 7.59
C GLY A 87 -1.32 4.01 6.16
N ILE A 88 -2.16 3.03 5.83
CA ILE A 88 -2.26 2.44 4.48
C ILE A 88 -2.72 3.50 3.46
N GLY A 89 -3.69 4.36 3.81
CA GLY A 89 -4.19 5.41 2.95
C GLY A 89 -3.13 6.46 2.59
N ILE A 90 -2.28 6.85 3.55
CA ILE A 90 -1.14 7.74 3.33
C ILE A 90 -0.15 7.12 2.32
N ALA A 91 0.19 5.85 2.50
CA ALA A 91 1.08 5.15 1.58
C ALA A 91 0.46 5.04 0.18
N TRP A 92 -0.83 4.73 0.09
CA TRP A 92 -1.53 4.57 -1.17
C TRP A 92 -1.53 5.84 -2.01
N ALA A 93 -1.81 7.01 -1.41
CA ALA A 93 -1.70 8.30 -2.10
C ALA A 93 -0.28 8.51 -2.67
N SER A 94 0.74 8.18 -1.90
CA SER A 94 2.13 8.34 -2.33
C SER A 94 2.51 7.34 -3.43
N ILE A 95 2.04 6.09 -3.39
CA ILE A 95 2.27 5.07 -4.40
C ILE A 95 1.69 5.49 -5.76
N LEU A 96 0.52 6.12 -5.75
CA LEU A 96 -0.14 6.58 -6.98
C LEU A 96 0.51 7.84 -7.58
N ALA A 97 1.28 8.63 -6.82
CA ALA A 97 1.77 9.91 -7.27
C ALA A 97 3.30 10.00 -7.38
N MET A 98 4.04 9.60 -6.35
CA MET A 98 5.47 9.87 -6.24
C MET A 98 6.33 9.12 -7.26
N PRO A 99 6.15 7.82 -7.53
CA PRO A 99 6.94 7.13 -8.54
C PRO A 99 6.78 7.73 -9.94
N TYR A 100 5.55 8.13 -10.30
CA TYR A 100 5.30 8.80 -11.57
C TYR A 100 5.94 10.20 -11.63
N ALA A 101 5.91 10.95 -10.53
CA ALA A 101 6.55 12.27 -10.46
C ALA A 101 8.07 12.17 -10.56
N ILE A 102 8.71 11.19 -9.90
CA ILE A 102 10.15 10.94 -9.99
C ILE A 102 10.53 10.55 -11.41
N LEU A 103 9.79 9.62 -12.01
CA LEU A 103 10.03 9.17 -13.38
C LEU A 103 9.86 10.29 -14.39
N ALA A 104 8.80 11.09 -14.26
CA ALA A 104 8.52 12.21 -15.18
C ALA A 104 9.64 13.26 -15.19
N GLY A 105 10.29 13.50 -14.04
CA GLY A 105 11.43 14.41 -13.94
C GLY A 105 12.69 13.90 -14.65
N ALA A 106 12.81 12.60 -14.88
CA ALA A 106 14.00 11.99 -15.49
C ALA A 106 13.86 11.72 -17.00
N ILE A 107 12.67 11.90 -17.58
CA ILE A 107 12.38 11.50 -18.97
C ILE A 107 12.16 12.73 -19.86
N PRO A 108 12.77 12.75 -21.09
CA PRO A 108 12.45 13.74 -22.09
C PRO A 108 10.97 13.73 -22.47
N SER A 109 10.36 14.92 -22.60
CA SER A 109 8.92 15.09 -22.86
C SER A 109 8.43 14.32 -24.10
N GLN A 110 9.26 14.23 -25.16
CA GLN A 110 8.93 13.54 -26.41
C GLN A 110 8.78 12.02 -26.25
N LYS A 111 9.37 11.44 -25.21
CA LYS A 111 9.35 9.99 -24.94
C LYS A 111 8.47 9.60 -23.74
N MET A 112 7.82 10.57 -23.11
CA MET A 112 7.05 10.38 -21.87
C MET A 112 6.05 9.23 -21.97
N GLY A 113 5.25 9.16 -23.03
CA GLY A 113 4.22 8.12 -23.18
C GLY A 113 4.79 6.70 -23.22
N VAL A 114 5.90 6.49 -23.93
CA VAL A 114 6.54 5.18 -24.02
C VAL A 114 7.09 4.72 -22.65
N TYR A 115 7.81 5.60 -21.98
CA TYR A 115 8.41 5.25 -20.67
C TYR A 115 7.35 5.06 -19.58
N MET A 116 6.29 5.86 -19.58
CA MET A 116 5.15 5.66 -18.67
C MET A 116 4.44 4.33 -18.94
N GLY A 117 4.30 3.95 -20.22
CA GLY A 117 3.77 2.64 -20.61
C GLY A 117 4.64 1.49 -20.09
N ILE A 118 5.97 1.57 -20.27
CA ILE A 118 6.92 0.58 -19.75
C ILE A 118 6.85 0.52 -18.21
N PHE A 119 6.77 1.67 -17.54
CA PHE A 119 6.67 1.73 -16.09
C PHE A 119 5.42 1.03 -15.56
N ASN A 120 4.29 1.11 -16.27
CA ASN A 120 3.09 0.39 -15.90
C ASN A 120 3.26 -1.13 -15.88
N PHE A 121 4.17 -1.72 -16.68
CA PHE A 121 4.46 -3.15 -16.59
C PHE A 121 5.04 -3.54 -15.22
N PHE A 122 5.86 -2.67 -14.61
CA PHE A 122 6.39 -2.92 -13.26
C PHE A 122 5.29 -2.90 -12.19
N ILE A 123 4.13 -2.32 -12.47
CA ILE A 123 2.96 -2.33 -11.59
C ILE A 123 2.08 -3.55 -11.91
N VAL A 124 1.76 -3.77 -13.19
CA VAL A 124 0.77 -4.76 -13.61
C VAL A 124 1.31 -6.19 -13.51
N ILE A 125 2.57 -6.43 -13.91
CA ILE A 125 3.15 -7.79 -13.88
C ILE A 125 3.14 -8.38 -12.46
N PRO A 126 3.62 -7.68 -11.40
CA PRO A 126 3.52 -8.20 -10.04
C PRO A 126 2.08 -8.46 -9.59
N GLN A 127 1.11 -7.67 -10.02
CA GLN A 127 -0.30 -7.90 -9.70
C GLN A 127 -0.83 -9.19 -10.35
N ILE A 128 -0.51 -9.43 -11.62
CA ILE A 128 -0.87 -10.67 -12.32
C ILE A 128 -0.21 -11.87 -11.62
N VAL A 129 1.08 -11.77 -11.32
CA VAL A 129 1.81 -12.83 -10.61
C VAL A 129 1.15 -13.12 -9.27
N ASN A 130 0.86 -12.08 -8.47
CA ASN A 130 0.21 -12.25 -7.17
C ASN A 130 -1.21 -12.85 -7.31
N ALA A 131 -1.96 -12.50 -8.34
CA ALA A 131 -3.27 -13.07 -8.59
C ALA A 131 -3.20 -14.60 -8.87
N LEU A 132 -2.13 -15.06 -9.53
CA LEU A 132 -1.93 -16.46 -9.85
C LEU A 132 -1.37 -17.28 -8.68
N ILE A 133 -0.41 -16.72 -7.93
CA ILE A 133 0.32 -17.48 -6.90
C ILE A 133 -0.09 -17.13 -5.47
N GLY A 134 -0.81 -16.02 -5.24
CA GLY A 134 -1.19 -15.55 -3.90
C GLY A 134 -2.02 -16.58 -3.13
N GLY A 135 -3.00 -17.22 -3.77
CA GLY A 135 -3.78 -18.32 -3.17
C GLY A 135 -2.91 -19.51 -2.75
N PRO A 136 -2.12 -20.10 -3.65
CA PRO A 136 -1.12 -21.11 -3.31
C PRO A 136 -0.16 -20.72 -2.19
N ILE A 137 0.34 -19.49 -2.17
CA ILE A 137 1.20 -19.00 -1.08
C ILE A 137 0.47 -19.04 0.26
N VAL A 138 -0.75 -18.51 0.32
CA VAL A 138 -1.54 -18.53 1.55
C VAL A 138 -1.77 -19.97 2.01
N LYS A 139 -2.12 -20.86 1.10
CA LYS A 139 -2.43 -22.25 1.43
C LYS A 139 -1.21 -23.04 1.91
N HIS A 140 -0.06 -22.91 1.24
CA HIS A 140 1.09 -23.79 1.47
C HIS A 140 2.19 -23.16 2.32
N LEU A 141 2.40 -21.84 2.21
CA LEU A 141 3.46 -21.14 2.96
C LEU A 141 2.94 -20.57 4.27
N TYR A 142 1.70 -20.08 4.28
CA TYR A 142 1.08 -19.47 5.46
C TYR A 142 0.10 -20.39 6.18
N ASN A 143 0.14 -21.69 5.90
CA ASN A 143 -0.73 -22.71 6.53
C ASN A 143 -2.23 -22.35 6.47
N GLY A 144 -2.67 -21.75 5.39
CA GLY A 144 -4.05 -21.30 5.21
C GLY A 144 -4.43 -20.01 5.94
N GLN A 145 -3.49 -19.32 6.57
CA GLN A 145 -3.76 -18.10 7.34
C GLN A 145 -3.50 -16.83 6.49
N PRO A 146 -4.54 -16.17 5.96
CA PRO A 146 -4.38 -15.04 5.05
C PRO A 146 -3.82 -13.77 5.73
N ILE A 147 -3.83 -13.69 7.07
CA ILE A 147 -3.26 -12.57 7.80
C ILE A 147 -1.76 -12.39 7.52
N TYR A 148 -1.02 -13.47 7.30
CA TYR A 148 0.41 -13.39 6.99
C TYR A 148 0.70 -12.74 5.63
N ALA A 149 -0.26 -12.73 4.70
CA ALA A 149 -0.13 -11.95 3.47
C ALA A 149 -0.08 -10.45 3.74
N LEU A 150 -0.86 -9.96 4.71
CA LEU A 150 -0.82 -8.55 5.14
C LEU A 150 0.48 -8.22 5.88
N VAL A 151 0.96 -9.12 6.74
CA VAL A 151 2.26 -8.96 7.41
C VAL A 151 3.40 -8.90 6.39
N THR A 152 3.42 -9.81 5.43
CA THR A 152 4.42 -9.83 4.34
C THR A 152 4.36 -8.54 3.51
N SER A 153 3.15 -8.01 3.24
CA SER A 153 2.99 -6.72 2.56
C SER A 153 3.58 -5.57 3.38
N GLY A 154 3.40 -5.57 4.70
CA GLY A 154 4.02 -4.59 5.59
C GLY A 154 5.55 -4.63 5.54
N VAL A 155 6.14 -5.84 5.59
CA VAL A 155 7.60 -6.02 5.45
C VAL A 155 8.09 -5.55 4.08
N ALA A 156 7.37 -5.90 3.00
CA ALA A 156 7.71 -5.46 1.65
C ALA A 156 7.70 -3.92 1.52
N PHE A 157 6.74 -3.25 2.17
CA PHE A 157 6.68 -1.79 2.22
C PHE A 157 7.87 -1.17 2.97
N LEU A 158 8.34 -1.78 4.07
CA LEU A 158 9.56 -1.33 4.75
C LEU A 158 10.78 -1.45 3.84
N ILE A 159 10.93 -2.56 3.15
CA ILE A 159 12.01 -2.77 2.19
C ILE A 159 11.92 -1.72 1.07
N ALA A 160 10.74 -1.50 0.52
CA ALA A 160 10.52 -0.50 -0.52
C ALA A 160 10.84 0.93 -0.02
N ALA A 161 10.47 1.27 1.22
CA ALA A 161 10.80 2.55 1.84
C ALA A 161 12.31 2.81 1.91
N LEU A 162 13.10 1.77 2.19
CA LEU A 162 14.56 1.87 2.21
C LEU A 162 15.16 1.93 0.79
N LEU A 163 14.61 1.14 -0.14
CA LEU A 163 15.13 1.08 -1.50
C LEU A 163 14.87 2.36 -2.29
N VAL A 164 13.74 3.02 -2.08
CA VAL A 164 13.42 4.27 -2.79
C VAL A 164 14.42 5.38 -2.49
N LEU A 165 15.06 5.37 -1.33
CA LEU A 165 16.09 6.36 -0.97
C LEU A 165 17.34 6.23 -1.87
N LYS A 166 17.57 5.08 -2.49
CA LYS A 166 18.69 4.83 -3.43
C LYS A 166 18.37 5.29 -4.85
N VAL A 167 17.12 5.60 -5.16
CA VAL A 167 16.72 6.08 -6.49
C VAL A 167 17.32 7.47 -6.72
N GLU A 168 17.82 7.73 -7.92
CA GLU A 168 18.22 9.08 -8.32
C GLU A 168 16.98 9.88 -8.73
N ASP A 169 16.75 11.01 -8.08
CA ASP A 169 15.72 11.98 -8.45
C ASP A 169 16.45 13.24 -8.98
N VAL A 170 16.20 13.58 -10.22
CA VAL A 170 16.91 14.68 -10.90
C VAL A 170 16.56 16.02 -10.26
N ASP A 171 15.30 16.19 -9.84
CA ASP A 171 14.81 17.45 -9.25
C ASP A 171 15.29 17.66 -7.80
N ASP A 172 15.72 16.59 -7.10
CA ASP A 172 16.33 16.72 -5.76
C ASP A 172 17.71 17.42 -5.80
N LYS A 173 18.29 17.62 -6.99
CA LYS A 173 19.62 18.22 -7.19
C LYS A 173 19.55 19.72 -7.46
N GLU A 174 18.37 20.29 -7.74
CA GLU A 174 18.20 21.72 -7.90
C GLU A 174 17.89 22.39 -6.55
N PRO A 175 18.71 23.36 -6.09
CA PRO A 175 18.36 24.13 -4.90
C PRO A 175 17.07 24.88 -5.16
N VAL A 176 16.11 24.78 -4.25
CA VAL A 176 14.88 25.59 -4.27
C VAL A 176 15.31 27.04 -4.05
N ILE A 177 15.40 27.82 -5.15
CA ILE A 177 15.63 29.28 -5.13
C ILE A 177 14.36 29.96 -4.63
#